data_d6c5106a6c7fce5d7b8d2215a3105050
#
_entry.id   d6c5106a6c7fce5d7b8d2215a3105050
#
_cell.length_a   1.000
_cell.length_b   1.000
_cell.length_c   1.000
_cell.angle_alpha   90.00
_cell.angle_beta   90.00
_cell.angle_gamma   90.00
#
_symmetry.space_group_name_H-M   'P 1'
#
loop_
_entity.id
_entity.type
_entity.pdbx_description
1 polymer ?
#
loop_
_entity_poly.entity_id
_entity_poly.type
_entity_poly.pdbx_seq_one_letter_code
_entity_poly.pdbx_strand_id
1 'polypeptide(L)' 'MKLNVFGKKIIEIIRKDDEWQAFYLGNEGKKRKAEGLIIPSSIHESEIDEYIADLFHEMATPSNSQVKRI' A
#
# COMPACT_ATOMS: atom_id res chain seq x y z
N MET A 1 -8.05 4.08 2.30
CA MET A 1 -7.64 2.91 3.10
C MET A 1 -6.17 3.01 3.44
N LYS A 2 -5.81 2.60 4.62
CA LYS A 2 -4.42 2.59 5.08
C LYS A 2 -3.96 1.17 5.26
N LEU A 3 -2.74 0.89 4.81
CA LEU A 3 -2.15 -0.44 4.91
C LEU A 3 -0.82 -0.36 5.66
N ASN A 4 -0.64 -1.28 6.59
CA ASN A 4 0.65 -1.49 7.25
C ASN A 4 1.37 -2.58 6.47
N VAL A 5 2.45 -2.21 5.79
CA VAL A 5 3.18 -3.12 4.91
C VAL A 5 4.33 -3.75 5.70
N PHE A 6 4.11 -4.98 6.13
CA PHE A 6 5.10 -5.80 6.84
C PHE A 6 5.66 -5.14 8.10
N GLY A 7 4.88 -4.26 8.73
CA GLY A 7 5.33 -3.54 9.91
C GLY A 7 6.40 -2.48 9.65
N LYS A 8 6.74 -2.22 8.38
CA LYS A 8 7.85 -1.34 8.03
C LYS A 8 7.42 0.02 7.50
N LYS A 9 6.28 0.09 6.86
CA LYS A 9 5.79 1.37 6.31
C LYS A 9 4.26 1.38 6.26
N ILE A 10 3.72 2.58 6.26
CA ILE A 10 2.28 2.79 6.12
C ILE A 10 2.05 3.41 4.74
N ILE A 11 1.11 2.84 4.01
CA ILE A 11 0.71 3.35 2.70
C ILE A 11 -0.78 3.67 2.76
N GLU A 12 -1.15 4.85 2.29
CA GLU A 12 -2.56 5.22 2.11
C GLU A 12 -2.93 5.06 0.65
N ILE A 13 -4.04 4.38 0.39
CA ILE A 13 -4.53 4.17 -0.97
C ILE A 13 -5.94 4.74 -1.08
N ILE A 14 -6.14 5.57 -2.08
CA ILE A 14 -7.45 6.20 -2.32
C ILE A 14 -7.90 5.94 -3.76
N ARG A 15 -9.21 5.98 -3.97
CA ARG A 15 -9.81 5.88 -5.30
C ARG A 15 -10.23 7.28 -5.71
N LYS A 16 -9.71 7.74 -6.85
CA LYS A 16 -10.03 9.06 -7.36
C LYS A 16 -10.07 9.01 -8.89
N ASP A 17 -11.15 9.53 -9.48
CA ASP A 17 -11.33 9.56 -10.93
C ASP A 17 -11.14 8.18 -11.57
N ASP A 18 -11.72 7.17 -10.93
CA ASP A 18 -11.62 5.76 -11.35
C ASP A 18 -10.20 5.20 -11.35
N GLU A 19 -9.29 5.87 -10.68
CA GLU A 19 -7.91 5.43 -10.56
C GLU A 19 -7.52 5.24 -9.09
N TRP A 20 -6.61 4.29 -8.86
CA TRP A 20 -6.03 4.11 -7.54
C TRP A 20 -4.82 5.03 -7.38
N GLN A 21 -4.75 5.72 -6.24
CA GLN A 21 -3.60 6.55 -5.90
C GLN A 21 -3.02 6.08 -4.57
N ALA A 22 -1.69 6.00 -4.51
CA ALA A 22 -1.00 5.53 -3.32
C ALA A 22 -0.07 6.61 -2.79
N PHE A 23 0.02 6.70 -1.46
CA PHE A 23 0.86 7.68 -0.77
C PHE A 23 1.60 7.01 0.37
N TYR A 24 2.88 7.38 0.53
CA TYR A 24 3.63 6.98 1.72
C TYR A 24 3.33 7.98 2.83
N LEU A 25 3.05 7.48 4.02
CA LEU A 25 2.81 8.32 5.19
C LEU A 25 4.07 8.37 6.04
N GLY A 26 4.57 9.57 6.31
CA GLY A 26 5.73 9.78 7.15
C GLY A 26 5.37 9.92 8.62
N ASN A 27 6.38 9.89 9.49
CA ASN A 27 6.21 9.95 10.93
C ASN A 27 5.63 11.27 11.45
N GLU A 28 5.71 12.32 10.68
CA GLU A 28 5.24 13.64 11.08
C GLU A 28 3.91 14.01 10.41
N GLY A 29 3.17 13.02 9.95
CA GLY A 29 1.92 13.26 9.25
C GLY A 29 2.08 13.74 7.81
N LYS A 30 3.31 13.81 7.33
CA LYS A 30 3.57 14.19 5.95
C LYS A 30 3.21 13.05 5.03
N LYS A 31 2.61 13.40 3.90
CA LYS A 31 2.10 12.46 2.93
C LYS A 31 2.83 12.70 1.61
N ARG A 32 3.43 11.67 1.07
CA ARG A 32 4.21 11.75 -0.15
C ARG A 32 3.65 10.78 -1.18
N LYS A 33 3.39 11.27 -2.39
CA LYS A 33 2.89 10.40 -3.45
C LYS A 33 3.89 9.28 -3.74
N ALA A 34 3.40 8.05 -3.78
CA ALA A 34 4.23 6.88 -4.07
C ALA A 34 4.42 6.76 -5.59
N GLU A 35 5.32 7.58 -6.14
CA GLU A 35 5.63 7.55 -7.56
C GLU A 35 6.24 6.20 -7.91
N GLY A 36 5.86 5.66 -9.05
CA GLY A 36 6.32 4.34 -9.45
C GLY A 36 5.50 3.19 -8.90
N LEU A 37 4.64 3.44 -7.92
CA LEU A 37 3.69 2.45 -7.44
C LEU A 37 2.39 2.60 -8.21
N ILE A 38 2.21 1.75 -9.20
CA ILE A 38 1.03 1.81 -10.07
C ILE A 38 0.12 0.64 -9.76
N ILE A 39 -1.13 0.95 -9.42
CA ILE A 39 -2.15 -0.05 -9.16
C ILE A 39 -3.15 0.03 -10.31
N PRO A 40 -3.33 -1.06 -11.08
CA PRO A 40 -4.30 -1.04 -12.17
C PRO A 40 -5.71 -0.70 -11.69
N SER A 41 -6.41 0.11 -12.45
CA SER A 41 -7.76 0.55 -12.07
C SER A 41 -8.75 -0.61 -11.99
N SER A 42 -8.45 -1.72 -12.65
CA SER A 42 -9.29 -2.93 -12.64
C SER A 42 -9.20 -3.74 -11.36
N ILE A 43 -8.21 -3.46 -10.51
CA ILE A 43 -8.07 -4.20 -9.25
C ILE A 43 -9.15 -3.76 -8.27
N HIS A 44 -9.85 -4.73 -7.68
CA HIS A 44 -10.87 -4.47 -6.68
C HIS A 44 -10.23 -4.14 -5.32
N GLU A 45 -10.96 -3.37 -4.51
CA GLU A 45 -10.50 -3.02 -3.17
C GLU A 45 -10.13 -4.25 -2.34
N SER A 46 -10.87 -5.33 -2.49
CA SER A 46 -10.60 -6.56 -1.74
C SER A 46 -9.30 -7.25 -2.16
N GLU A 47 -8.74 -6.88 -3.31
CA GLU A 47 -7.50 -7.47 -3.82
C GLU A 47 -6.28 -6.60 -3.60
N ILE A 48 -6.48 -5.39 -3.09
CA ILE A 48 -5.39 -4.41 -2.91
C ILE A 48 -4.33 -4.95 -1.95
N ASP A 49 -4.74 -5.56 -0.85
CA ASP A 49 -3.81 -6.08 0.16
C ASP A 49 -2.84 -7.07 -0.45
N GLU A 50 -3.37 -8.00 -1.23
CA GLU A 50 -2.57 -9.03 -1.89
C GLU A 50 -1.67 -8.43 -2.96
N TYR A 51 -2.20 -7.48 -3.72
CA TYR A 51 -1.42 -6.79 -4.75
C TYR A 51 -0.22 -6.07 -4.14
N ILE A 52 -0.43 -5.35 -3.05
CA ILE A 52 0.64 -4.63 -2.35
C ILE A 52 1.64 -5.63 -1.75
N ALA A 53 1.15 -6.72 -1.18
CA ALA A 53 2.04 -7.75 -0.62
C ALA A 53 2.97 -8.32 -1.71
N ASP A 54 2.43 -8.56 -2.90
CA ASP A 54 3.23 -9.07 -4.02
C ASP A 54 4.28 -8.05 -4.49
N LEU A 55 3.91 -6.77 -4.54
CA LEU A 55 4.84 -5.73 -4.97
C LEU A 55 6.02 -5.56 -4.02
N PHE A 56 5.77 -5.71 -2.72
CA PHE A 56 6.79 -5.49 -1.70
C PHE A 56 7.29 -6.77 -1.06
N HIS A 57 7.07 -7.92 -1.70
CA HIS A 57 7.38 -9.22 -1.09
C HIS A 57 8.86 -9.36 -0.67
N GLU A 58 9.76 -8.67 -1.35
CA GLU A 58 11.19 -8.70 -0.99
C GLU A 58 11.48 -8.08 0.38
N MET A 59 10.56 -7.26 0.88
CA MET A 59 10.69 -6.63 2.19
C MET A 59 10.11 -7.49 3.29
N ALA A 60 9.40 -8.56 2.94
CA ALA A 60 8.81 -9.45 3.94
C ALA A 60 9.88 -10.23 4.68
N THR A 61 9.65 -10.45 5.98
CA THR A 61 10.51 -11.30 6.80
C THR A 61 9.67 -12.43 7.38
N PRO A 62 10.28 -13.50 7.92
CA PRO A 62 9.51 -14.58 8.54
C PRO A 62 8.56 -14.10 9.64
N SER A 63 8.91 -13.03 10.35
CA SER A 63 8.07 -12.51 11.44
C SER A 63 7.09 -11.43 10.96
N ASN A 64 7.29 -10.83 9.78
CA ASN A 64 6.44 -9.77 9.25
C ASN A 64 6.23 -10.00 7.75
N SER A 65 5.30 -10.88 7.42
CA SER A 65 5.07 -11.28 6.04
C SER A 65 3.68 -10.89 5.53
N GLN A 66 2.94 -10.09 6.30
CA GLN A 66 1.57 -9.71 5.93
C GLN A 66 1.39 -8.21 5.79
N VAL A 67 0.52 -7.83 4.86
CA VAL A 67 0.00 -6.48 4.74
C VAL A 67 -1.32 -6.44 5.49
N LYS A 68 -1.48 -5.50 6.41
CA LYS A 68 -2.67 -5.39 7.24
C LYS A 68 -3.33 -4.04 7.04
N ARG A 69 -4.65 -4.03 7.00
CA ARG A 69 -5.41 -2.78 7.00
C ARG A 69 -5.48 -2.22 8.41
N ILE A 70 -5.32 -0.91 8.50
CA ILE A 70 -5.36 -0.21 9.79
C ILE A 70 -6.30 0.99 9.76
#